data_220131b336f107f86ace8d4da6cf8560
#
_entry.id   220131b336f107f86ace8d4da6cf8560
#
_cell.length_a   1.000
_cell.length_b   1.000
_cell.length_c   1.000
_cell.angle_alpha   90.00
_cell.angle_beta   90.00
_cell.angle_gamma   90.00
#
_symmetry.space_group_name_H-M   'P 1'
#
loop_
_entity.id
_entity.type
_entity.pdbx_description
1 polymer ?
#
loop_
_entity_poly.entity_id
_entity_poly.type
_entity_poly.pdbx_seq_one_letter_code
_entity_poly.pdbx_strand_id
1 'polypeptide(L)'
;MISDDVEIASGCTIDRGSVDDTVIGKNTYLDNQVHIAHNVRIGSNCMIAGQVGFAGSATIGDNVSIGGQAGISGHLNIGNNVKIGGGSGVIKDIRDNEVVMGYPAKSFKEFIKNWKK
;
A
#
# COMPACT_ATOMS: atom_id res chain seq x y z
N MET A 1 11.39 -1.66 11.57
CA MET A 1 12.22 -0.42 11.57
C MET A 1 11.46 0.72 10.89
N ILE A 2 11.39 1.83 11.56
CA ILE A 2 10.74 3.03 11.03
C ILE A 2 11.82 4.07 10.78
N SER A 3 11.94 4.51 9.53
CA SER A 3 12.98 5.46 9.12
C SER A 3 12.65 6.90 9.55
N ASP A 4 13.54 7.84 9.22
CA ASP A 4 13.39 9.25 9.58
C ASP A 4 12.20 9.90 8.87
N ASP A 5 11.61 10.89 9.53
CA ASP A 5 10.54 11.71 8.97
C ASP A 5 9.29 10.93 8.54
N VAL A 6 9.05 9.78 9.15
CA VAL A 6 7.82 9.04 8.98
C VAL A 6 6.75 9.63 9.90
N GLU A 7 5.55 9.88 9.35
CA GLU A 7 4.41 10.32 10.14
C GLU A 7 3.39 9.19 10.24
N ILE A 8 2.97 8.90 11.45
CA ILE A 8 2.00 7.83 11.74
C ILE A 8 0.85 8.43 12.52
N ALA A 9 -0.32 8.49 11.90
CA ALA A 9 -1.51 9.05 12.55
C ALA A 9 -2.17 8.04 13.51
N SER A 10 -3.30 8.41 14.06
CA SER A 10 -3.94 7.67 15.16
C SER A 10 -4.45 6.30 14.75
N GLY A 11 -4.36 5.36 15.67
CA GLY A 11 -4.99 4.05 15.51
C GLY A 11 -4.27 3.11 14.55
N CYS A 12 -3.07 3.46 14.09
CA CYS A 12 -2.29 2.56 13.26
C CYS A 12 -1.77 1.38 14.06
N THR A 13 -1.74 0.21 13.43
CA THR A 13 -1.17 -1.00 14.01
C THR A 13 -0.05 -1.49 13.10
N ILE A 14 1.12 -1.69 13.68
CA ILE A 14 2.32 -2.10 12.93
C ILE A 14 2.91 -3.31 13.62
N ASP A 15 2.81 -4.46 12.97
CA ASP A 15 3.32 -5.71 13.52
C ASP A 15 4.82 -5.84 13.26
N ARG A 16 5.53 -6.43 14.21
CA ARG A 16 6.95 -6.70 14.02
C ARG A 16 7.17 -7.86 13.05
N GLY A 17 8.34 -7.90 12.44
CA GLY A 17 8.72 -9.03 11.60
C GLY A 17 9.05 -10.28 12.41
N SER A 18 8.91 -11.45 11.80
CA SER A 18 9.25 -12.73 12.41
C SER A 18 10.69 -13.14 12.08
N VAL A 19 11.08 -13.06 10.80
CA VAL A 19 12.44 -13.38 10.34
C VAL A 19 13.14 -12.10 9.90
N ASP A 20 12.50 -11.33 9.04
CA ASP A 20 12.98 -10.02 8.63
C ASP A 20 12.18 -8.92 9.32
N ASP A 21 12.71 -7.70 9.33
CA ASP A 21 12.03 -6.56 9.92
C ASP A 21 10.83 -6.11 9.07
N THR A 22 9.83 -5.58 9.76
CA THR A 22 8.83 -4.73 9.13
C THR A 22 9.47 -3.36 8.97
N VAL A 23 9.42 -2.78 7.77
CA VAL A 23 10.17 -1.56 7.42
C VAL A 23 9.23 -0.51 6.84
N ILE A 24 9.38 0.73 7.30
CA ILE A 24 8.71 1.90 6.72
C ILE A 24 9.79 2.89 6.34
N GLY A 25 9.88 3.21 5.06
CA GLY A 25 10.90 4.07 4.50
C GLY A 25 10.70 5.55 4.83
N LYS A 26 11.74 6.33 4.56
CA LYS A 26 11.83 7.74 4.90
C LYS A 26 10.70 8.57 4.28
N ASN A 27 10.21 9.57 5.03
CA ASN A 27 9.17 10.52 4.59
C ASN A 27 7.83 9.88 4.20
N THR A 28 7.56 8.66 4.63
CA THR A 28 6.28 8.01 4.37
C THR A 28 5.24 8.48 5.39
N TYR A 29 4.03 8.71 4.93
CA TYR A 29 2.91 9.13 5.77
C TYR A 29 1.86 8.03 5.84
N LEU A 30 1.49 7.64 7.06
CA LEU A 30 0.39 6.70 7.32
C LEU A 30 -0.75 7.46 7.99
N ASP A 31 -1.88 7.56 7.33
CA ASP A 31 -3.07 8.18 7.88
C ASP A 31 -3.72 7.29 8.94
N ASN A 32 -4.87 7.68 9.45
CA ASN A 32 -5.50 7.00 10.60
C ASN A 32 -5.86 5.55 10.29
N GLN A 33 -5.66 4.68 11.28
CA GLN A 33 -6.13 3.30 11.25
C GLN A 33 -5.54 2.45 10.12
N VAL A 34 -4.32 2.75 9.68
CA VAL A 34 -3.60 1.89 8.74
C VAL A 34 -3.09 0.65 9.48
N HIS A 35 -3.26 -0.53 8.89
CA HIS A 35 -2.72 -1.76 9.45
C HIS A 35 -1.56 -2.28 8.59
N ILE A 36 -0.43 -2.52 9.23
CA ILE A 36 0.75 -3.08 8.58
C ILE A 36 1.09 -4.39 9.27
N ALA A 37 0.88 -5.49 8.56
CA ALA A 37 1.15 -6.82 9.08
C ALA A 37 2.66 -7.11 9.12
N HIS A 38 3.02 -8.28 9.64
CA HIS A 38 4.42 -8.69 9.82
C HIS A 38 5.19 -8.69 8.49
N ASN A 39 6.44 -8.29 8.55
CA ASN A 39 7.39 -8.34 7.42
C ASN A 39 6.99 -7.52 6.19
N VAL A 40 6.07 -6.57 6.32
CA VAL A 40 5.75 -5.64 5.24
C VAL A 40 6.88 -4.64 5.11
N ARG A 41 7.26 -4.32 3.85
CA ARG A 41 8.26 -3.30 3.55
C ARG A 41 7.61 -2.20 2.73
N ILE A 42 7.63 -0.99 3.27
CA ILE A 42 7.11 0.19 2.57
C ILE A 42 8.29 1.11 2.28
N GLY A 43 8.40 1.53 1.02
CA GLY A 43 9.47 2.39 0.58
C GLY A 43 9.36 3.82 1.10
N SER A 44 10.12 4.72 0.49
CA SER A 44 10.19 6.13 0.89
C SER A 44 9.17 6.97 0.15
N ASN A 45 8.77 8.08 0.78
CA ASN A 45 7.89 9.09 0.17
C ASN A 45 6.52 8.52 -0.23
N CYS A 46 6.01 7.54 0.50
CA CYS A 46 4.70 6.98 0.24
C CYS A 46 3.62 7.75 1.00
N MET A 47 2.43 7.79 0.42
CA MET A 47 1.27 8.42 1.02
C MET A 47 0.18 7.35 1.16
N ILE A 48 -0.08 6.91 2.37
CA ILE A 48 -1.02 5.84 2.67
C ILE A 48 -2.23 6.43 3.38
N ALA A 49 -3.38 6.43 2.71
CA ALA A 49 -4.60 7.00 3.27
C ALA A 49 -5.21 6.13 4.37
N GLY A 50 -6.26 6.63 5.02
CA GLY A 50 -6.84 5.96 6.18
C GLY A 50 -7.42 4.58 5.89
N GLN A 51 -7.30 3.69 6.89
CA GLN A 51 -7.88 2.35 6.86
C GLN A 51 -7.33 1.43 5.76
N VAL A 52 -6.17 1.74 5.19
CA VAL A 52 -5.47 0.83 4.29
C VAL A 52 -4.88 -0.32 5.09
N GLY A 53 -4.97 -1.53 4.55
CA GLY A 53 -4.40 -2.72 5.17
C GLY A 53 -3.38 -3.40 4.27
N PHE A 54 -2.25 -3.80 4.85
CA PHE A 54 -1.23 -4.58 4.17
C PHE A 54 -1.13 -5.94 4.83
N ALA A 55 -1.36 -7.00 4.08
CA ALA A 55 -1.13 -8.35 4.58
C ALA A 55 0.36 -8.68 4.60
N GLY A 56 0.73 -9.72 5.31
CA GLY A 56 2.12 -10.04 5.62
C GLY A 56 3.04 -10.15 4.40
N SER A 57 4.25 -9.69 4.57
CA SER A 57 5.34 -9.80 3.59
C SER A 57 5.11 -9.09 2.25
N ALA A 58 4.15 -8.19 2.17
CA ALA A 58 4.00 -7.34 0.98
C ALA A 58 5.14 -6.33 0.91
N THR A 59 5.63 -6.04 -0.29
CA THR A 59 6.71 -5.08 -0.53
C THR A 59 6.19 -3.95 -1.41
N ILE A 60 6.29 -2.73 -0.91
CA ILE A 60 5.79 -1.53 -1.56
C ILE A 60 6.98 -0.65 -1.93
N GLY A 61 7.05 -0.24 -3.18
CA GLY A 61 8.15 0.61 -3.66
C GLY A 61 8.10 2.03 -3.13
N ASP A 62 8.87 2.91 -3.77
CA ASP A 62 8.95 4.33 -3.40
C ASP A 62 7.88 5.15 -4.12
N ASN A 63 7.49 6.27 -3.53
CA ASN A 63 6.55 7.22 -4.13
C ASN A 63 5.19 6.59 -4.49
N VAL A 64 4.71 5.66 -3.68
CA VAL A 64 3.42 5.00 -3.88
C VAL A 64 2.34 5.77 -3.12
N SER A 65 1.20 5.99 -3.79
CA SER A 65 0.03 6.59 -3.16
C SER A 65 -1.10 5.58 -3.14
N ILE A 66 -1.69 5.37 -1.95
CA ILE A 66 -2.76 4.39 -1.78
C ILE A 66 -3.97 5.09 -1.18
N GLY A 67 -5.11 5.02 -1.89
CA GLY A 67 -6.36 5.61 -1.45
C GLY A 67 -6.97 4.87 -0.26
N GLY A 68 -7.85 5.56 0.47
CA GLY A 68 -8.44 5.02 1.71
C GLY A 68 -9.14 3.69 1.52
N GLN A 69 -9.06 2.84 2.54
CA GLN A 69 -9.73 1.55 2.61
C GLN A 69 -9.27 0.52 1.56
N ALA A 70 -8.16 0.76 0.86
CA ALA A 70 -7.59 -0.24 -0.03
C ALA A 70 -6.96 -1.37 0.77
N GLY A 71 -6.95 -2.57 0.20
CA GLY A 71 -6.32 -3.74 0.81
C GLY A 71 -5.26 -4.33 -0.12
N ILE A 72 -4.12 -4.69 0.45
CA ILE A 72 -3.00 -5.28 -0.29
C ILE A 72 -2.78 -6.69 0.21
N SER A 73 -2.91 -7.68 -0.67
CA SER A 73 -2.70 -9.08 -0.31
C SER A 73 -1.24 -9.37 0.03
N GLY A 74 -1.02 -10.46 0.76
CA GLY A 74 0.31 -10.85 1.21
C GLY A 74 1.25 -11.25 0.10
N HIS A 75 2.55 -11.08 0.35
CA HIS A 75 3.65 -11.49 -0.54
C HIS A 75 3.65 -10.83 -1.92
N LEU A 76 2.91 -9.74 -2.11
CA LEU A 76 2.91 -9.01 -3.37
C LEU A 76 4.06 -8.02 -3.44
N ASN A 77 4.47 -7.71 -4.67
CA ASN A 77 5.43 -6.66 -4.97
C ASN A 77 4.73 -5.54 -5.72
N ILE A 78 4.71 -4.36 -5.10
CA ILE A 78 4.14 -3.16 -5.69
C ILE A 78 5.30 -2.26 -6.10
N GLY A 79 5.35 -1.89 -7.37
CA GLY A 79 6.46 -1.11 -7.92
C GLY A 79 6.50 0.32 -7.43
N ASN A 80 7.44 1.09 -7.99
CA ASN A 80 7.61 2.50 -7.65
C ASN A 80 6.61 3.37 -8.41
N ASN A 81 6.26 4.51 -7.84
CA ASN A 81 5.39 5.50 -8.47
C ASN A 81 4.00 4.93 -8.84
N VAL A 82 3.52 3.98 -8.07
CA VAL A 82 2.21 3.35 -8.27
C VAL A 82 1.15 4.16 -7.55
N LYS A 83 -0.03 4.27 -8.17
CA LYS A 83 -1.21 4.87 -7.54
C LYS A 83 -2.31 3.83 -7.45
N ILE A 84 -2.84 3.65 -6.25
CA ILE A 84 -3.90 2.69 -5.98
C ILE A 84 -5.14 3.46 -5.50
N GLY A 85 -6.26 3.32 -6.22
CA GLY A 85 -7.49 4.01 -5.89
C GLY A 85 -8.11 3.53 -4.59
N GLY A 86 -8.90 4.39 -3.95
CA GLY A 86 -9.58 4.06 -2.70
C GLY A 86 -10.50 2.86 -2.84
N GLY A 87 -10.58 2.04 -1.80
CA GLY A 87 -11.41 0.84 -1.78
C GLY A 87 -10.93 -0.29 -2.68
N SER A 88 -9.75 -0.17 -3.28
CA SER A 88 -9.22 -1.19 -4.18
C SER A 88 -8.77 -2.43 -3.42
N GLY A 89 -8.95 -3.60 -4.04
CA GLY A 89 -8.40 -4.86 -3.55
C GLY A 89 -7.28 -5.33 -4.47
N VAL A 90 -6.04 -5.26 -4.01
CA VAL A 90 -4.88 -5.64 -4.80
C VAL A 90 -4.52 -7.09 -4.51
N ILE A 91 -4.62 -7.94 -5.50
CA ILE A 91 -4.39 -9.38 -5.35
C ILE A 91 -3.24 -9.91 -6.23
N LYS A 92 -2.56 -9.04 -6.96
CA LYS A 92 -1.39 -9.42 -7.77
C LYS A 92 -0.40 -8.27 -7.81
N ASP A 93 0.83 -8.58 -8.21
CA ASP A 93 1.90 -7.60 -8.32
C ASP A 93 1.52 -6.45 -9.25
N ILE A 94 2.06 -5.28 -8.97
CA ILE A 94 1.83 -4.07 -9.78
C ILE A 94 3.19 -3.55 -10.21
N ARG A 95 3.34 -3.29 -11.52
CA ARG A 95 4.58 -2.75 -12.09
C ARG A 95 4.74 -1.28 -11.75
N ASP A 96 5.95 -0.77 -11.92
CA ASP A 96 6.25 0.65 -11.75
C ASP A 96 5.33 1.52 -12.60
N ASN A 97 4.96 2.67 -12.06
CA ASN A 97 4.22 3.72 -12.76
C ASN A 97 2.78 3.35 -13.15
N GLU A 98 2.24 2.28 -12.61
CA GLU A 98 0.86 1.88 -12.88
C GLU A 98 -0.13 2.63 -11.99
N VAL A 99 -1.34 2.82 -12.52
CA VAL A 99 -2.50 3.31 -11.77
C VAL A 99 -3.55 2.22 -11.79
N VAL A 100 -3.99 1.77 -10.62
CA VAL A 100 -4.97 0.69 -10.50
C VAL A 100 -6.16 1.09 -9.63
N MET A 101 -7.31 0.46 -9.88
CA MET A 101 -8.55 0.64 -9.11
C MET A 101 -9.37 -0.62 -9.14
N GLY A 102 -10.27 -0.73 -8.18
CA GLY A 102 -11.30 -1.75 -8.16
C GLY A 102 -10.96 -2.96 -7.31
N TYR A 103 -11.88 -3.91 -7.30
CA TYR A 103 -11.73 -5.17 -6.57
C TYR A 103 -12.13 -6.32 -7.50
N PRO A 104 -11.19 -7.20 -7.92
CA PRO A 104 -9.76 -7.03 -7.80
C PRO A 104 -9.27 -5.78 -8.54
N ALA A 105 -8.18 -5.19 -8.04
CA ALA A 105 -7.64 -3.97 -8.65
C ALA A 105 -7.12 -4.26 -10.05
N LYS A 106 -7.49 -3.40 -10.96
CA LYS A 106 -7.08 -3.48 -12.36
C LYS A 106 -6.73 -2.08 -12.85
N SER A 107 -6.20 -1.96 -14.05
CA SER A 107 -5.82 -0.66 -14.58
C SER A 107 -7.04 0.27 -14.63
N PHE A 108 -6.79 1.56 -14.48
CA PHE A 108 -7.86 2.55 -14.54
C PHE A 108 -8.62 2.48 -15.85
N LYS A 109 -7.91 2.26 -16.96
CA LYS A 109 -8.55 2.13 -18.27
C LYS A 109 -9.53 0.96 -18.31
N GLU A 110 -9.14 -0.20 -17.80
CA GLU A 110 -10.01 -1.36 -17.75
C GLU A 110 -11.22 -1.11 -16.84
N PHE A 111 -10.99 -0.49 -15.69
CA PHE A 111 -12.05 -0.19 -14.74
C PHE A 111 -13.12 0.71 -15.37
N ILE A 112 -12.72 1.80 -15.98
CA ILE A 112 -13.63 2.74 -16.62
C ILE A 112 -14.36 2.11 -17.80
N LYS A 113 -13.67 1.33 -18.61
CA LYS A 113 -14.26 0.63 -19.74
C LYS A 113 -15.40 -0.28 -19.32
N ASN A 114 -15.23 -1.01 -18.22
CA ASN A 114 -16.22 -1.95 -17.74
C ASN A 114 -17.38 -1.27 -16.99
N TRP A 115 -17.14 -0.10 -16.43
CA TRP A 115 -18.12 0.59 -15.61
C TRP A 115 -19.29 1.14 -16.41
N LYS A 116 -19.10 1.43 -17.67
CA LYS A 116 -20.13 2.03 -18.53
C LYS A 116 -21.10 1.05 -19.16
N LYS A 117 -21.09 -0.16 -18.73
CA LYS A 117 -22.03 -1.17 -19.26
C LYS A 117 -23.41 -1.06 -18.66
#